data_e48d72d9c7e683110bfb5e4ed5d1e6f6
#
_entry.id   e48d72d9c7e683110bfb5e4ed5d1e6f6
#
_cell.length_a   1.000
_cell.length_b   1.000
_cell.length_c   1.000
_cell.angle_alpha   90.00
_cell.angle_beta   90.00
_cell.angle_gamma   90.00
#
_symmetry.space_group_name_H-M   'P 1'
#
loop_
_entity.id
_entity.type
_entity.pdbx_description
1 polymer ?
#
loop_
_entity_poly.entity_id
_entity_poly.type
_entity_poly.pdbx_seq_one_letter_code
_entity_poly.pdbx_strand_id
1 'polypeptide(L)'
;MKILFVVNELDFFLRTHLNLANRINNFHDVALIADATKNNQKDIAFVKKMGVTLYELNRNKGDNKFLNYLIFIFSLLKLIRRINPSHIFYITLELSFFGSLIAHLHNAKKSIFIITGLGPFFFKKELKYKIFHKLQQYSFLFLSLVKKNFLFIFLNKDDQDLIANIYKINLSYTQIIHGEGIDESEFKIIDRDTSVVKFLLASRLVKSKGIESYIKVAKKIKQKNSNVKISIAGIFDPDNPESIENGLFKELSTSYEIQFLGEVPHYEMEKCFHDNTIFVLPSQREGLPKAAAEAASTGMPLILSDVPGCRDCIEDNSSGILVTYNNNKDLYEAMERFVNNPNLITAMGKKSSILAKEKFSLTTITEKYLKIIS
;
A
#
# COMPACT_ATOMS: atom_id res chain seq x y z
N MET A 1 -23.73 12.89 -5.40
CA MET A 1 -23.96 12.18 -4.12
C MET A 1 -22.80 12.53 -3.19
N LYS A 2 -22.98 12.40 -1.87
CA LYS A 2 -21.88 12.63 -0.91
C LYS A 2 -21.18 11.31 -0.57
N ILE A 3 -19.89 11.24 -0.83
CA ILE A 3 -19.02 10.08 -0.60
C ILE A 3 -18.09 10.42 0.56
N LEU A 4 -18.04 9.55 1.55
CA LEU A 4 -17.21 9.75 2.74
C LEU A 4 -16.07 8.74 2.78
N PHE A 5 -14.84 9.24 2.88
CA PHE A 5 -13.66 8.45 3.23
C PHE A 5 -13.37 8.57 4.73
N VAL A 6 -13.09 7.45 5.38
CA VAL A 6 -12.67 7.40 6.79
C VAL A 6 -11.31 6.73 6.85
N VAL A 7 -10.30 7.48 7.29
CA VAL A 7 -8.91 7.01 7.42
C VAL A 7 -8.37 7.31 8.81
N ASN A 8 -7.31 6.60 9.19
CA ASN A 8 -6.67 6.78 10.50
C ASN A 8 -5.94 8.13 10.61
N GLU A 9 -5.14 8.47 9.62
CA GLU A 9 -4.27 9.66 9.59
C GLU A 9 -4.38 10.36 8.24
N LEU A 10 -4.36 11.69 8.26
CA LEU A 10 -4.43 12.50 7.05
C LEU A 10 -3.23 12.25 6.12
N ASP A 11 -2.03 12.10 6.68
CA ASP A 11 -0.83 11.81 5.92
C ASP A 11 -0.92 10.47 5.13
N PHE A 12 -1.55 9.43 5.72
CA PHE A 12 -1.84 8.20 4.98
C PHE A 12 -2.76 8.44 3.79
N PHE A 13 -3.83 9.24 3.96
CA PHE A 13 -4.74 9.59 2.87
C PHE A 13 -4.03 10.36 1.75
N LEU A 14 -3.21 11.34 2.10
CA LEU A 14 -2.46 12.15 1.14
C LEU A 14 -1.53 11.32 0.26
N ARG A 15 -0.86 10.32 0.87
CA ARG A 15 0.08 9.45 0.15
C ARG A 15 -0.59 8.35 -0.67
N THR A 16 -1.82 7.97 -0.34
CA THR A 16 -2.45 6.80 -0.97
C THR A 16 -3.71 7.14 -1.74
N HIS A 17 -4.71 7.77 -1.13
CA HIS A 17 -6.07 7.87 -1.66
C HIS A 17 -6.41 9.22 -2.28
N LEU A 18 -5.52 10.22 -2.20
CA LEU A 18 -5.83 11.57 -2.64
C LEU A 18 -6.19 11.64 -4.12
N ASN A 19 -5.38 11.02 -5.00
CA ASN A 19 -5.63 11.04 -6.44
C ASN A 19 -6.96 10.36 -6.80
N LEU A 20 -7.25 9.21 -6.16
CA LEU A 20 -8.54 8.53 -6.32
C LEU A 20 -9.72 9.39 -5.84
N ALA A 21 -9.60 9.99 -4.66
CA ALA A 21 -10.63 10.85 -4.10
C ALA A 21 -10.88 12.09 -4.99
N ASN A 22 -9.82 12.69 -5.54
CA ASN A 22 -9.92 13.80 -6.47
C ASN A 22 -10.64 13.39 -7.77
N ARG A 23 -10.34 12.22 -8.33
CA ARG A 23 -11.05 11.69 -9.51
C ARG A 23 -12.53 11.44 -9.22
N ILE A 24 -12.85 10.88 -8.04
CA ILE A 24 -14.25 10.68 -7.61
C ILE A 24 -14.95 12.03 -7.40
N ASN A 25 -14.23 13.05 -6.90
CA ASN A 25 -14.78 14.38 -6.65
C ASN A 25 -15.23 15.11 -7.93
N ASN A 26 -14.75 14.71 -9.11
CA ASN A 26 -15.27 15.22 -10.38
C ASN A 26 -16.72 14.80 -10.67
N PHE A 27 -17.23 13.78 -9.98
CA PHE A 27 -18.57 13.21 -10.20
C PHE A 27 -19.46 13.30 -8.96
N HIS A 28 -18.87 13.41 -7.76
CA HIS A 28 -19.54 13.33 -6.47
C HIS A 28 -18.87 14.23 -5.44
N ASP A 29 -19.62 14.73 -4.46
CA ASP A 29 -19.05 15.49 -3.34
C ASP A 29 -18.25 14.56 -2.44
N VAL A 30 -16.97 14.80 -2.28
CA VAL A 30 -16.09 13.99 -1.43
C VAL A 30 -15.85 14.65 -0.08
N ALA A 31 -16.07 13.88 0.99
CA ALA A 31 -15.74 14.24 2.37
C ALA A 31 -14.70 13.24 2.94
N LEU A 32 -13.90 13.70 3.86
CA LEU A 32 -12.85 12.93 4.54
C LEU A 32 -12.97 13.10 6.05
N ILE A 33 -12.95 11.99 6.80
CA ILE A 33 -12.68 11.96 8.23
C ILE A 33 -11.28 11.41 8.46
N ALA A 34 -10.41 12.17 9.13
CA ALA A 34 -9.04 11.77 9.44
C ALA A 34 -8.52 12.45 10.70
N ASP A 35 -7.53 11.83 11.37
CA ASP A 35 -6.70 12.52 12.36
C ASP A 35 -5.64 13.35 11.62
N ALA A 36 -5.70 14.67 11.80
CA ALA A 36 -4.77 15.63 11.18
C ALA A 36 -3.79 16.25 12.19
N THR A 37 -3.71 15.73 13.42
CA THR A 37 -2.90 16.34 14.50
C THR A 37 -1.41 16.41 14.20
N LYS A 38 -0.91 15.55 13.33
CA LYS A 38 0.50 15.53 12.90
C LYS A 38 0.78 16.36 11.64
N ASN A 39 -0.28 16.84 10.98
CA ASN A 39 -0.15 17.54 9.72
C ASN A 39 0.00 19.05 9.92
N ASN A 40 0.71 19.68 9.01
CA ASN A 40 0.84 21.13 8.98
C ASN A 40 -0.36 21.78 8.28
N GLN A 41 -0.48 23.12 8.41
CA GLN A 41 -1.58 23.88 7.78
C GLN A 41 -1.56 23.79 6.25
N LYS A 42 -0.40 23.55 5.62
CA LYS A 42 -0.29 23.42 4.17
C LYS A 42 -0.97 22.14 3.67
N ASP A 43 -0.80 21.02 4.38
CA ASP A 43 -1.44 19.75 4.04
C ASP A 43 -2.96 19.86 4.11
N ILE A 44 -3.46 20.49 5.18
CA ILE A 44 -4.90 20.73 5.37
C ILE A 44 -5.45 21.64 4.28
N ALA A 45 -4.73 22.72 3.96
CA ALA A 45 -5.11 23.67 2.90
C ALA A 45 -5.09 22.98 1.52
N PHE A 46 -4.14 22.07 1.29
CA PHE A 46 -4.03 21.34 0.05
C PHE A 46 -5.24 20.42 -0.19
N VAL A 47 -5.67 19.65 0.82
CA VAL A 47 -6.88 18.82 0.73
C VAL A 47 -8.11 19.66 0.42
N LYS A 48 -8.26 20.82 1.08
CA LYS A 48 -9.37 21.74 0.82
C LYS A 48 -9.33 22.32 -0.59
N LYS A 49 -8.14 22.65 -1.11
CA LYS A 49 -7.94 23.13 -2.49
C LYS A 49 -8.37 22.07 -3.53
N MET A 50 -8.21 20.80 -3.22
CA MET A 50 -8.68 19.69 -4.06
C MET A 50 -10.21 19.47 -3.99
N GLY A 51 -10.94 20.32 -3.28
CA GLY A 51 -12.40 20.25 -3.16
C GLY A 51 -12.90 19.17 -2.18
N VAL A 52 -12.02 18.54 -1.41
CA VAL A 52 -12.38 17.53 -0.41
C VAL A 52 -12.68 18.22 0.93
N THR A 53 -13.86 17.95 1.48
CA THR A 53 -14.25 18.50 2.80
C THR A 53 -13.66 17.66 3.91
N LEU A 54 -12.68 18.21 4.65
CA LEU A 54 -12.03 17.54 5.79
C LEU A 54 -12.82 17.76 7.09
N TYR A 55 -13.10 16.67 7.80
CA TYR A 55 -13.59 16.61 9.18
C TYR A 55 -12.53 15.95 10.06
N GLU A 56 -12.00 16.70 11.00
CA GLU A 56 -10.97 16.18 11.90
C GLU A 56 -11.60 15.31 12.98
N LEU A 57 -11.03 14.13 13.20
CA LEU A 57 -11.40 13.22 14.27
C LEU A 57 -10.13 12.80 15.01
N ASN A 58 -9.83 13.54 16.07
CA ASN A 58 -8.65 13.27 16.88
C ASN A 58 -8.85 11.98 17.68
N ARG A 59 -7.84 11.12 17.68
CA ARG A 59 -7.79 9.97 18.58
C ARG A 59 -7.25 10.43 19.92
N ASN A 60 -8.11 10.49 20.95
CA ASN A 60 -7.65 10.79 22.31
C ASN A 60 -6.57 9.78 22.72
N LYS A 61 -5.42 10.29 23.15
CA LYS A 61 -4.28 9.52 23.64
C LYS A 61 -4.27 9.41 25.18
N GLY A 62 -5.44 9.35 25.81
CA GLY A 62 -5.54 9.12 27.26
C GLY A 62 -5.04 7.72 27.62
N ASP A 63 -4.73 7.49 28.90
CA ASP A 63 -4.15 6.23 29.39
C ASP A 63 -5.07 5.02 29.25
N ASN A 64 -6.38 5.22 29.22
CA ASN A 64 -7.35 4.15 29.09
C ASN A 64 -7.72 3.88 27.62
N LYS A 65 -7.03 2.93 27.01
CA LYS A 65 -7.24 2.55 25.59
C LYS A 65 -8.68 2.13 25.27
N PHE A 66 -9.37 1.43 26.19
CA PHE A 66 -10.74 0.97 25.94
C PHE A 66 -11.72 2.16 25.88
N LEU A 67 -11.60 3.09 26.81
CA LEU A 67 -12.43 4.31 26.82
C LEU A 67 -12.18 5.15 25.56
N ASN A 68 -10.92 5.25 25.12
CA ASN A 68 -10.56 5.97 23.92
C ASN A 68 -11.22 5.35 22.66
N TYR A 69 -11.29 4.02 22.56
CA TYR A 69 -12.01 3.36 21.45
C TYR A 69 -13.52 3.64 21.49
N LEU A 70 -14.14 3.63 22.67
CA LEU A 70 -15.56 3.97 22.78
C LEU A 70 -15.82 5.42 22.36
N ILE A 71 -15.04 6.37 22.87
CA ILE A 71 -15.15 7.79 22.51
C ILE A 71 -14.97 7.96 20.99
N PHE A 72 -13.97 7.27 20.40
CA PHE A 72 -13.74 7.30 18.97
C PHE A 72 -14.95 6.81 18.15
N ILE A 73 -15.53 5.66 18.54
CA ILE A 73 -16.69 5.06 17.86
C ILE A 73 -17.90 6.01 17.93
N PHE A 74 -18.20 6.58 19.11
CA PHE A 74 -19.30 7.53 19.26
C PHE A 74 -19.08 8.82 18.48
N SER A 75 -17.86 9.35 18.49
CA SER A 75 -17.49 10.56 17.74
C SER A 75 -17.58 10.32 16.23
N LEU A 76 -17.11 9.16 15.78
CA LEU A 76 -17.21 8.74 14.35
C LEU A 76 -18.69 8.65 13.94
N LEU A 77 -19.53 7.98 14.72
CA LEU A 77 -20.96 7.85 14.42
C LEU A 77 -21.66 9.22 14.40
N LYS A 78 -21.34 10.11 15.34
CA LYS A 78 -21.87 11.48 15.39
C LYS A 78 -21.50 12.27 14.13
N LEU A 79 -20.26 12.19 13.70
CA LEU A 79 -19.79 12.84 12.44
C LEU A 79 -20.48 12.24 11.23
N ILE A 80 -20.56 10.92 11.10
CA ILE A 80 -21.24 10.27 9.99
C ILE A 80 -22.71 10.72 9.89
N ARG A 81 -23.43 10.75 11.01
CA ARG A 81 -24.83 11.23 11.05
C ARG A 81 -24.95 12.70 10.63
N ARG A 82 -24.01 13.56 11.05
CA ARG A 82 -23.96 14.98 10.67
C ARG A 82 -23.67 15.17 9.19
N ILE A 83 -22.72 14.41 8.64
CA ILE A 83 -22.31 14.48 7.23
C ILE A 83 -23.39 13.90 6.32
N ASN A 84 -24.13 12.89 6.81
CA ASN A 84 -25.18 12.14 6.11
C ASN A 84 -24.75 11.69 4.70
N PRO A 85 -23.64 10.90 4.58
CA PRO A 85 -23.14 10.46 3.29
C PRO A 85 -24.01 9.37 2.69
N SER A 86 -24.00 9.26 1.35
CA SER A 86 -24.64 8.16 0.64
C SER A 86 -23.79 6.88 0.71
N HIS A 87 -22.46 7.01 0.61
CA HIS A 87 -21.50 5.90 0.65
C HIS A 87 -20.36 6.22 1.60
N ILE A 88 -19.88 5.20 2.32
CA ILE A 88 -18.77 5.35 3.27
C ILE A 88 -17.70 4.31 2.96
N PHE A 89 -16.47 4.77 2.80
CA PHE A 89 -15.28 3.95 2.66
C PHE A 89 -14.51 3.95 3.98
N TYR A 90 -14.50 2.81 4.69
CA TYR A 90 -13.70 2.58 5.88
C TYR A 90 -12.37 1.93 5.44
N ILE A 91 -11.28 2.67 5.55
CA ILE A 91 -10.00 2.25 5.00
C ILE A 91 -9.07 1.76 6.11
N THR A 92 -8.58 0.58 6.01
CA THR A 92 -7.80 -0.28 6.89
C THR A 92 -8.66 -1.33 7.61
N LEU A 93 -8.03 -2.43 8.03
CA LEU A 93 -8.69 -3.50 8.77
C LEU A 93 -9.29 -2.99 10.11
N GLU A 94 -8.60 -2.08 10.80
CA GLU A 94 -9.06 -1.51 12.06
C GLU A 94 -10.31 -0.66 11.89
N LEU A 95 -10.33 0.26 10.91
CA LEU A 95 -11.50 1.09 10.65
C LEU A 95 -12.66 0.28 10.06
N SER A 96 -12.38 -0.78 9.31
CA SER A 96 -13.38 -1.73 8.85
C SER A 96 -14.08 -2.42 10.03
N PHE A 97 -13.34 -2.76 11.08
CA PHE A 97 -13.94 -3.29 12.31
C PHE A 97 -14.84 -2.26 13.00
N PHE A 98 -14.36 -1.04 13.28
CA PHE A 98 -15.20 -0.01 13.91
C PHE A 98 -16.40 0.39 13.05
N GLY A 99 -16.18 0.50 11.73
CA GLY A 99 -17.24 0.78 10.76
C GLY A 99 -18.33 -0.30 10.76
N SER A 100 -17.94 -1.59 10.87
CA SER A 100 -18.92 -2.70 10.91
C SER A 100 -19.82 -2.65 12.14
N LEU A 101 -19.31 -2.19 13.29
CA LEU A 101 -20.10 -2.04 14.52
C LEU A 101 -21.18 -0.96 14.41
N ILE A 102 -20.93 0.09 13.63
CA ILE A 102 -21.83 1.25 13.51
C ILE A 102 -22.58 1.33 12.18
N ALA A 103 -22.30 0.44 11.26
CA ALA A 103 -22.87 0.51 9.91
C ALA A 103 -24.41 0.45 9.88
N HIS A 104 -25.03 -0.20 10.85
CA HIS A 104 -26.49 -0.26 10.99
C HIS A 104 -27.11 0.94 11.72
N LEU A 105 -26.27 1.82 12.30
CA LEU A 105 -26.70 2.98 13.08
C LEU A 105 -26.77 4.29 12.27
N HIS A 106 -26.51 4.24 10.95
CA HIS A 106 -26.57 5.38 10.07
C HIS A 106 -27.27 5.04 8.73
N ASN A 107 -27.71 6.07 7.99
CA ASN A 107 -28.55 5.94 6.79
C ASN A 107 -27.76 5.84 5.47
N ALA A 108 -26.44 5.65 5.50
CA ALA A 108 -25.69 5.47 4.25
C ALA A 108 -26.23 4.28 3.45
N LYS A 109 -26.38 4.48 2.14
CA LYS A 109 -26.87 3.45 1.23
C LYS A 109 -25.93 2.24 1.20
N LYS A 110 -24.61 2.47 1.22
CA LYS A 110 -23.60 1.40 1.19
C LYS A 110 -22.43 1.71 2.11
N SER A 111 -21.97 0.69 2.83
CA SER A 111 -20.73 0.72 3.62
C SER A 111 -19.68 -0.13 2.94
N ILE A 112 -18.53 0.45 2.62
CA ILE A 112 -17.44 -0.21 1.90
C ILE A 112 -16.24 -0.31 2.85
N PHE A 113 -15.71 -1.50 3.02
CA PHE A 113 -14.62 -1.82 3.94
C PHE A 113 -13.39 -2.19 3.12
N ILE A 114 -12.37 -1.32 3.11
CA ILE A 114 -11.14 -1.52 2.32
C ILE A 114 -10.05 -2.09 3.23
N ILE A 115 -9.65 -3.32 2.97
CA ILE A 115 -8.57 -4.01 3.68
C ILE A 115 -7.27 -3.79 2.90
N THR A 116 -6.50 -2.77 3.29
CA THR A 116 -5.26 -2.36 2.59
C THR A 116 -4.06 -3.25 2.90
N GLY A 117 -4.24 -4.24 3.78
CA GLY A 117 -3.23 -5.19 4.24
C GLY A 117 -3.50 -5.57 5.68
N LEU A 118 -2.90 -6.67 6.12
CA LEU A 118 -3.21 -7.25 7.43
C LEU A 118 -2.35 -6.70 8.56
N GLY A 119 -1.18 -6.14 8.21
CA GLY A 119 -0.23 -5.61 9.19
C GLY A 119 0.41 -6.69 10.08
N PRO A 120 1.48 -6.35 10.81
CA PRO A 120 2.24 -7.32 11.62
C PRO A 120 1.44 -7.84 12.82
N PHE A 121 0.49 -7.06 13.35
CA PHE A 121 -0.32 -7.45 14.51
C PHE A 121 -1.31 -8.56 14.20
N PHE A 122 -1.72 -8.71 12.95
CA PHE A 122 -2.66 -9.74 12.53
C PHE A 122 -2.15 -11.17 12.81
N PHE A 123 -0.84 -11.38 12.67
CA PHE A 123 -0.21 -12.69 12.82
C PHE A 123 0.29 -12.98 14.23
N LYS A 124 0.10 -12.07 15.19
CA LYS A 124 0.51 -12.30 16.60
C LYS A 124 -0.39 -13.32 17.28
N LYS A 125 0.24 -14.28 18.00
CA LYS A 125 -0.44 -15.43 18.64
C LYS A 125 -0.91 -15.15 20.07
N GLU A 126 -0.61 -13.99 20.62
CA GLU A 126 -0.97 -13.61 21.99
C GLU A 126 -2.50 -13.58 22.19
N LEU A 127 -2.97 -13.90 23.39
CA LEU A 127 -4.39 -14.02 23.72
C LEU A 127 -5.21 -12.74 23.37
N LYS A 128 -4.65 -11.57 23.63
CA LYS A 128 -5.30 -10.28 23.31
C LYS A 128 -5.63 -10.13 21.83
N TYR A 129 -4.74 -10.58 20.92
CA TYR A 129 -4.97 -10.54 19.47
C TYR A 129 -5.99 -11.59 19.03
N LYS A 130 -5.97 -12.78 19.64
CA LYS A 130 -7.01 -13.81 19.38
C LYS A 130 -8.41 -13.32 19.79
N ILE A 131 -8.53 -12.65 20.94
CA ILE A 131 -9.79 -12.04 21.37
C ILE A 131 -10.22 -10.98 20.38
N PHE A 132 -9.31 -10.09 19.95
CA PHE A 132 -9.60 -9.04 18.98
C PHE A 132 -10.10 -9.63 17.65
N HIS A 133 -9.46 -10.69 17.12
CA HIS A 133 -9.91 -11.38 15.90
C HIS A 133 -11.30 -12.01 16.07
N LYS A 134 -11.61 -12.57 17.25
CA LYS A 134 -12.95 -13.07 17.53
C LYS A 134 -14.00 -11.95 17.53
N LEU A 135 -13.68 -10.81 18.11
CA LEU A 135 -14.57 -9.64 18.10
C LEU A 135 -14.79 -9.13 16.65
N GLN A 136 -13.74 -9.06 15.83
CA GLN A 136 -13.86 -8.73 14.42
C GLN A 136 -14.73 -9.73 13.67
N GLN A 137 -14.54 -11.03 13.88
CA GLN A 137 -15.37 -12.08 13.29
C GLN A 137 -16.85 -11.87 13.61
N TYR A 138 -17.18 -11.69 14.90
CA TYR A 138 -18.56 -11.48 15.33
C TYR A 138 -19.15 -10.19 14.76
N SER A 139 -18.37 -9.09 14.68
CA SER A 139 -18.87 -7.84 14.10
C SER A 139 -19.20 -7.97 12.61
N PHE A 140 -18.37 -8.68 11.85
CA PHE A 140 -18.62 -8.90 10.41
C PHE A 140 -19.77 -9.88 10.17
N LEU A 141 -19.91 -10.92 11.00
CA LEU A 141 -21.08 -11.80 10.96
C LEU A 141 -22.36 -11.05 11.30
N PHE A 142 -22.34 -10.24 12.36
CA PHE A 142 -23.49 -9.41 12.73
C PHE A 142 -23.84 -8.42 11.62
N LEU A 143 -22.86 -7.78 11.00
CA LEU A 143 -23.07 -6.90 9.84
C LEU A 143 -23.81 -7.63 8.72
N SER A 144 -23.43 -8.87 8.40
CA SER A 144 -24.07 -9.67 7.34
C SER A 144 -25.53 -10.02 7.63
N LEU A 145 -25.92 -10.04 8.91
CA LEU A 145 -27.29 -10.31 9.33
C LEU A 145 -28.17 -9.06 9.30
N VAL A 146 -27.62 -7.90 9.63
CA VAL A 146 -28.42 -6.67 9.85
C VAL A 146 -28.36 -5.69 8.68
N LYS A 147 -27.36 -5.75 7.82
CA LYS A 147 -27.19 -4.83 6.69
C LYS A 147 -26.91 -5.60 5.40
N LYS A 148 -27.75 -5.38 4.38
CA LYS A 148 -27.59 -6.04 3.07
C LYS A 148 -26.65 -5.29 2.12
N ASN A 149 -26.45 -3.97 2.31
CA ASN A 149 -25.67 -3.12 1.42
C ASN A 149 -24.29 -2.81 2.00
N PHE A 150 -23.40 -3.78 1.95
CA PHE A 150 -22.01 -3.61 2.28
C PHE A 150 -21.11 -4.35 1.28
N LEU A 151 -19.83 -3.98 1.24
CA LEU A 151 -18.84 -4.59 0.37
C LEU A 151 -17.49 -4.56 1.08
N PHE A 152 -16.74 -5.68 1.03
CA PHE A 152 -15.33 -5.71 1.39
C PHE A 152 -14.48 -5.62 0.13
N ILE A 153 -13.50 -4.72 0.13
CA ILE A 153 -12.51 -4.59 -0.93
C ILE A 153 -11.16 -5.06 -0.38
N PHE A 154 -10.52 -5.93 -1.11
CA PHE A 154 -9.18 -6.43 -0.84
C PHE A 154 -8.23 -6.00 -1.95
N LEU A 155 -6.95 -5.80 -1.62
CA LEU A 155 -5.96 -5.40 -2.61
C LEU A 155 -5.36 -6.60 -3.36
N ASN A 156 -5.47 -7.80 -2.79
CA ASN A 156 -4.94 -9.03 -3.37
C ASN A 156 -5.85 -10.23 -3.01
N LYS A 157 -5.69 -11.30 -3.78
CA LYS A 157 -6.48 -12.53 -3.62
C LYS A 157 -6.16 -13.29 -2.34
N ASP A 158 -4.90 -13.35 -1.95
CA ASP A 158 -4.47 -14.09 -0.76
C ASP A 158 -5.10 -13.52 0.53
N ASP A 159 -5.13 -12.18 0.65
CA ASP A 159 -5.76 -11.50 1.79
C ASP A 159 -7.29 -11.68 1.78
N GLN A 160 -7.91 -11.64 0.59
CA GLN A 160 -9.34 -11.93 0.45
C GLN A 160 -9.67 -13.32 0.97
N ASP A 161 -8.96 -14.36 0.50
CA ASP A 161 -9.22 -15.74 0.87
C ASP A 161 -8.95 -15.99 2.37
N LEU A 162 -7.86 -15.44 2.88
CA LEU A 162 -7.50 -15.57 4.29
C LEU A 162 -8.55 -14.95 5.21
N ILE A 163 -8.92 -13.70 4.94
CA ILE A 163 -9.88 -12.95 5.76
C ILE A 163 -11.29 -13.51 5.62
N ALA A 164 -11.72 -13.85 4.40
CA ALA A 164 -13.01 -14.47 4.18
C ALA A 164 -13.14 -15.79 4.93
N ASN A 165 -12.08 -16.61 4.95
CA ASN A 165 -12.06 -17.86 5.69
C ASN A 165 -12.07 -17.65 7.21
N ILE A 166 -11.19 -16.79 7.74
CA ILE A 166 -11.08 -16.54 9.20
C ILE A 166 -12.36 -15.92 9.75
N TYR A 167 -12.90 -14.92 9.07
CA TYR A 167 -14.05 -14.16 9.55
C TYR A 167 -15.39 -14.66 9.00
N LYS A 168 -15.38 -15.76 8.21
CA LYS A 168 -16.59 -16.36 7.62
C LYS A 168 -17.40 -15.38 6.75
N ILE A 169 -16.70 -14.52 6.01
CA ILE A 169 -17.32 -13.58 5.08
C ILE A 169 -17.66 -14.33 3.78
N ASN A 170 -18.91 -14.21 3.32
CA ASN A 170 -19.27 -14.74 2.03
C ASN A 170 -18.60 -13.96 0.90
N LEU A 171 -17.93 -14.64 -0.02
CA LEU A 171 -17.20 -14.02 -1.14
C LEU A 171 -18.07 -13.16 -2.05
N SER A 172 -19.40 -13.37 -2.07
CA SER A 172 -20.34 -12.51 -2.81
C SER A 172 -20.38 -11.06 -2.29
N TYR A 173 -19.93 -10.82 -1.06
CA TYR A 173 -19.76 -9.50 -0.47
C TYR A 173 -18.33 -8.98 -0.56
N THR A 174 -17.51 -9.55 -1.42
CA THR A 174 -16.09 -9.17 -1.54
C THR A 174 -15.73 -8.86 -2.98
N GLN A 175 -14.76 -7.99 -3.17
CA GLN A 175 -14.18 -7.63 -4.46
C GLN A 175 -12.68 -7.39 -4.32
N ILE A 176 -11.91 -7.70 -5.37
CA ILE A 176 -10.49 -7.35 -5.45
C ILE A 176 -10.36 -6.08 -6.30
N ILE A 177 -9.71 -5.06 -5.70
CA ILE A 177 -9.28 -3.85 -6.40
C ILE A 177 -7.83 -3.60 -6.01
N HIS A 178 -6.94 -3.60 -6.99
CA HIS A 178 -5.50 -3.52 -6.77
C HIS A 178 -5.04 -2.09 -6.46
N GLY A 179 -5.21 -1.69 -5.19
CA GLY A 179 -4.75 -0.40 -4.69
C GLY A 179 -5.67 0.77 -5.00
N GLU A 180 -5.09 1.96 -4.95
CA GLU A 180 -5.78 3.24 -5.06
C GLU A 180 -5.62 3.90 -6.45
N GLY A 181 -4.86 3.23 -7.31
CA GLY A 181 -4.52 3.73 -8.64
C GLY A 181 -3.19 4.48 -8.69
N ILE A 182 -2.47 4.28 -9.79
CA ILE A 182 -1.24 4.99 -10.12
C ILE A 182 -1.58 6.00 -11.22
N ASP A 183 -1.24 7.27 -11.01
CA ASP A 183 -1.46 8.32 -12.00
C ASP A 183 -0.43 8.17 -13.13
N GLU A 184 -0.92 7.79 -14.30
CA GLU A 184 -0.09 7.57 -15.49
C GLU A 184 0.55 8.87 -16.01
N SER A 185 0.07 10.03 -15.58
CA SER A 185 0.67 11.32 -15.89
C SER A 185 1.91 11.63 -15.04
N GLU A 186 1.97 11.04 -13.83
CA GLU A 186 3.09 11.18 -12.89
C GLU A 186 4.20 10.15 -13.15
N PHE A 187 3.87 8.95 -13.71
CA PHE A 187 4.82 7.84 -13.90
C PHE A 187 4.88 7.41 -15.37
N LYS A 188 5.61 8.19 -16.17
CA LYS A 188 5.71 7.97 -17.62
C LYS A 188 6.71 6.86 -17.98
N ILE A 189 6.38 6.12 -19.02
CA ILE A 189 7.30 5.13 -19.60
C ILE A 189 8.41 5.87 -20.35
N ILE A 190 9.65 5.39 -20.19
CA ILE A 190 10.80 5.86 -20.96
C ILE A 190 11.55 4.69 -21.58
N ASP A 191 12.28 4.97 -22.67
CA ASP A 191 13.30 4.07 -23.19
C ASP A 191 14.51 4.12 -22.25
N ARG A 192 14.88 2.96 -21.70
CA ARG A 192 15.94 2.84 -20.71
C ARG A 192 17.27 2.48 -21.34
N ASP A 193 18.32 3.23 -20.99
CA ASP A 193 19.68 2.81 -21.27
C ASP A 193 20.02 1.58 -20.40
N THR A 194 20.24 0.45 -21.06
CA THR A 194 20.58 -0.84 -20.43
C THR A 194 22.07 -1.15 -20.48
N SER A 195 22.92 -0.22 -20.93
CA SER A 195 24.38 -0.36 -20.93
C SER A 195 24.96 -0.56 -19.53
N VAL A 196 24.30 -0.01 -18.52
CA VAL A 196 24.61 -0.19 -17.10
C VAL A 196 23.39 -0.72 -16.39
N VAL A 197 23.48 -1.90 -15.81
CA VAL A 197 22.41 -2.47 -14.99
C VAL A 197 22.36 -1.76 -13.64
N LYS A 198 21.18 -1.21 -13.28
CA LYS A 198 20.97 -0.40 -12.07
C LYS A 198 19.79 -0.96 -11.29
N PHE A 199 20.07 -1.49 -10.10
CA PHE A 199 19.04 -2.02 -9.21
C PHE A 199 18.61 -0.96 -8.18
N LEU A 200 17.30 -0.81 -7.99
CA LEU A 200 16.70 0.07 -7.00
C LEU A 200 15.80 -0.72 -6.04
N LEU A 201 16.00 -0.52 -4.74
CA LEU A 201 15.01 -0.82 -3.73
C LEU A 201 14.45 0.50 -3.19
N ALA A 202 13.12 0.67 -3.20
CA ALA A 202 12.47 1.85 -2.62
C ALA A 202 11.36 1.42 -1.66
N SER A 203 11.60 1.63 -0.35
CA SER A 203 10.64 1.32 0.72
C SER A 203 11.06 1.96 2.04
N ARG A 204 10.18 1.93 3.05
CA ARG A 204 10.62 2.18 4.44
C ARG A 204 11.70 1.16 4.83
N LEU A 205 12.71 1.60 5.58
CA LEU A 205 13.82 0.73 5.99
C LEU A 205 13.42 -0.15 7.20
N VAL A 206 12.48 -1.07 6.96
CA VAL A 206 12.01 -2.03 7.98
C VAL A 206 12.36 -3.47 7.57
N LYS A 207 12.57 -4.35 8.56
CA LYS A 207 13.02 -5.74 8.37
C LYS A 207 12.10 -6.52 7.42
N SER A 208 10.79 -6.31 7.53
CA SER A 208 9.79 -6.98 6.69
C SER A 208 9.88 -6.63 5.19
N LYS A 209 10.64 -5.59 4.80
CA LYS A 209 10.88 -5.22 3.39
C LYS A 209 12.09 -5.96 2.77
N GLY A 210 12.78 -6.79 3.54
CA GLY A 210 13.90 -7.60 3.04
C GLY A 210 15.17 -6.81 2.74
N ILE A 211 15.34 -5.65 3.40
CA ILE A 211 16.49 -4.74 3.20
C ILE A 211 17.82 -5.48 3.41
N GLU A 212 17.91 -6.29 4.47
CA GLU A 212 19.13 -7.06 4.81
C GLU A 212 19.50 -8.06 3.70
N SER A 213 18.51 -8.78 3.18
CA SER A 213 18.68 -9.73 2.05
C SER A 213 19.15 -8.99 0.80
N TYR A 214 18.52 -7.84 0.49
CA TYR A 214 18.92 -7.03 -0.64
C TYR A 214 20.36 -6.53 -0.52
N ILE A 215 20.76 -5.94 0.61
CA ILE A 215 22.12 -5.44 0.85
C ILE A 215 23.14 -6.58 0.69
N LYS A 216 22.89 -7.73 1.30
CA LYS A 216 23.79 -8.90 1.24
C LYS A 216 23.99 -9.40 -0.20
N VAL A 217 22.91 -9.50 -0.96
CA VAL A 217 22.96 -9.98 -2.35
C VAL A 217 23.56 -8.93 -3.26
N ALA A 218 23.19 -7.67 -3.09
CA ALA A 218 23.70 -6.56 -3.88
C ALA A 218 25.22 -6.41 -3.79
N LYS A 219 25.79 -6.51 -2.57
CA LYS A 219 27.27 -6.53 -2.39
C LYS A 219 27.91 -7.67 -3.17
N LYS A 220 27.36 -8.88 -3.12
CA LYS A 220 27.87 -10.04 -3.86
C LYS A 220 27.82 -9.84 -5.37
N ILE A 221 26.74 -9.24 -5.89
CA ILE A 221 26.60 -8.88 -7.32
C ILE A 221 27.65 -7.85 -7.70
N LYS A 222 27.82 -6.79 -6.89
CA LYS A 222 28.77 -5.70 -7.12
C LYS A 222 30.22 -6.17 -7.15
N GLN A 223 30.60 -7.11 -6.25
CA GLN A 223 31.94 -7.71 -6.21
C GLN A 223 32.28 -8.47 -7.50
N LYS A 224 31.31 -9.15 -8.12
CA LYS A 224 31.50 -9.87 -9.37
C LYS A 224 31.40 -8.98 -10.62
N ASN A 225 30.63 -7.88 -10.53
CA ASN A 225 30.26 -7.04 -11.66
C ASN A 225 30.42 -5.56 -11.29
N SER A 226 31.62 -5.00 -11.44
CA SER A 226 31.96 -3.64 -11.03
C SER A 226 31.09 -2.55 -11.70
N ASN A 227 30.59 -2.83 -12.92
CA ASN A 227 29.75 -1.87 -13.69
C ASN A 227 28.27 -1.80 -13.22
N VAL A 228 27.83 -2.70 -12.30
CA VAL A 228 26.46 -2.63 -11.77
C VAL A 228 26.34 -1.49 -10.76
N LYS A 229 25.20 -0.77 -10.79
CA LYS A 229 24.85 0.23 -9.76
C LYS A 229 23.74 -0.30 -8.86
N ILE A 230 23.85 0.00 -7.57
CA ILE A 230 22.92 -0.44 -6.55
C ILE A 230 22.45 0.78 -5.77
N SER A 231 21.13 0.95 -5.66
CA SER A 231 20.52 2.08 -4.94
C SER A 231 19.48 1.61 -3.94
N ILE A 232 19.38 2.32 -2.82
CA ILE A 232 18.30 2.17 -1.83
C ILE A 232 17.71 3.54 -1.55
N ALA A 233 16.40 3.69 -1.70
CA ALA A 233 15.63 4.86 -1.31
C ALA A 233 14.70 4.49 -0.15
N GLY A 234 14.63 5.33 0.89
CA GLY A 234 13.68 5.11 1.97
C GLY A 234 13.99 5.83 3.26
N ILE A 235 12.99 5.86 4.13
CA ILE A 235 13.06 6.49 5.44
C ILE A 235 13.55 5.48 6.46
N PHE A 236 14.51 5.88 7.26
CA PHE A 236 14.91 5.21 8.49
C PHE A 236 14.21 5.87 9.68
N ASP A 237 13.50 5.09 10.48
CA ASP A 237 12.82 5.53 11.69
C ASP A 237 13.32 4.69 12.87
N PRO A 238 14.26 5.21 13.68
CA PRO A 238 14.86 4.47 14.79
C PRO A 238 13.86 4.12 15.90
N ASP A 239 12.74 4.83 15.99
CA ASP A 239 11.72 4.59 17.02
C ASP A 239 10.73 3.49 16.58
N ASN A 240 10.77 3.05 15.33
CA ASN A 240 9.94 1.97 14.85
C ASN A 240 10.59 0.60 15.20
N PRO A 241 9.92 -0.27 15.96
CA PRO A 241 10.47 -1.56 16.38
C PRO A 241 10.74 -2.53 15.21
N GLU A 242 10.16 -2.29 14.03
CA GLU A 242 10.38 -3.07 12.82
C GLU A 242 11.55 -2.52 11.97
N SER A 243 12.14 -1.39 12.33
CA SER A 243 13.27 -0.81 11.59
C SER A 243 14.48 -1.74 11.55
N ILE A 244 15.29 -1.58 10.51
CA ILE A 244 16.61 -2.22 10.46
C ILE A 244 17.46 -1.73 11.63
N GLU A 245 18.49 -2.48 11.99
CA GLU A 245 19.38 -2.11 13.09
C GLU A 245 20.18 -0.85 12.78
N ASN A 246 20.42 -0.02 13.81
CA ASN A 246 21.20 1.22 13.70
C ASN A 246 22.60 0.96 13.09
N GLY A 247 23.23 -0.18 13.42
CA GLY A 247 24.51 -0.58 12.86
C GLY A 247 24.46 -0.76 11.34
N LEU A 248 23.44 -1.48 10.85
CA LEU A 248 23.22 -1.69 9.42
C LEU A 248 22.88 -0.38 8.70
N PHE A 249 22.08 0.49 9.32
CA PHE A 249 21.77 1.80 8.73
C PHE A 249 23.03 2.66 8.60
N LYS A 250 23.91 2.69 9.62
CA LYS A 250 25.18 3.40 9.57
C LYS A 250 26.09 2.86 8.47
N GLU A 251 26.19 1.52 8.34
CA GLU A 251 26.94 0.87 7.27
C GLU A 251 26.39 1.26 5.89
N LEU A 252 25.06 1.23 5.71
CA LEU A 252 24.40 1.62 4.46
C LEU A 252 24.68 3.09 4.10
N SER A 253 24.56 4.01 5.07
CA SER A 253 24.72 5.46 4.84
C SER A 253 26.16 5.87 4.50
N THR A 254 27.15 5.03 4.80
CA THR A 254 28.58 5.25 4.49
C THR A 254 29.11 4.33 3.39
N SER A 255 28.26 3.51 2.79
CA SER A 255 28.66 2.52 1.78
C SER A 255 29.08 3.19 0.47
N TYR A 256 30.19 2.75 -0.12
CA TYR A 256 30.59 3.10 -1.48
C TYR A 256 30.04 2.13 -2.53
N GLU A 257 29.59 0.94 -2.12
CA GLU A 257 29.08 -0.11 -3.01
C GLU A 257 27.59 0.07 -3.30
N ILE A 258 26.84 0.65 -2.33
CA ILE A 258 25.40 0.86 -2.39
C ILE A 258 25.12 2.34 -2.16
N GLN A 259 24.49 2.98 -3.13
CA GLN A 259 24.08 4.38 -3.02
C GLN A 259 22.80 4.47 -2.17
N PHE A 260 22.90 5.03 -0.98
CA PHE A 260 21.75 5.37 -0.16
C PHE A 260 21.23 6.75 -0.56
N LEU A 261 19.98 6.82 -1.07
CA LEU A 261 19.33 8.03 -1.56
C LEU A 261 18.57 8.80 -0.47
N GLY A 262 18.43 8.20 0.74
CA GLY A 262 17.60 8.75 1.78
C GLY A 262 16.11 8.70 1.45
N GLU A 263 15.33 9.57 2.08
CA GLU A 263 13.91 9.77 1.75
C GLU A 263 13.79 10.51 0.44
N VAL A 264 13.16 9.88 -0.55
CA VAL A 264 12.84 10.49 -1.84
C VAL A 264 11.38 10.96 -1.78
N PRO A 265 11.12 12.29 -1.91
CA PRO A 265 9.76 12.80 -1.96
C PRO A 265 8.96 12.17 -3.11
N HIS A 266 7.64 12.00 -2.94
CA HIS A 266 6.80 11.31 -3.94
C HIS A 266 6.89 11.96 -5.33
N TYR A 267 6.96 13.29 -5.42
CA TYR A 267 7.09 14.02 -6.68
C TYR A 267 8.46 13.85 -7.38
N GLU A 268 9.47 13.27 -6.70
CA GLU A 268 10.77 12.91 -7.26
C GLU A 268 10.90 11.41 -7.58
N MET A 269 9.90 10.60 -7.19
CA MET A 269 9.97 9.15 -7.38
C MET A 269 9.99 8.74 -8.85
N GLU A 270 9.28 9.46 -9.73
CA GLU A 270 9.36 9.21 -11.17
C GLU A 270 10.81 9.29 -11.66
N LYS A 271 11.52 10.37 -11.30
CA LYS A 271 12.94 10.53 -11.65
C LYS A 271 13.80 9.41 -11.05
N CYS A 272 13.54 9.05 -9.78
CA CYS A 272 14.26 7.96 -9.12
C CYS A 272 14.08 6.63 -9.88
N PHE A 273 12.88 6.33 -10.39
CA PHE A 273 12.63 5.16 -11.23
C PHE A 273 13.29 5.30 -12.62
N HIS A 274 13.29 6.48 -13.22
CA HIS A 274 13.94 6.73 -14.53
C HIS A 274 15.47 6.58 -14.44
N ASP A 275 16.09 6.95 -13.35
CA ASP A 275 17.53 6.84 -13.11
C ASP A 275 17.99 5.38 -12.90
N ASN A 276 17.07 4.44 -12.71
CA ASN A 276 17.32 3.03 -12.45
C ASN A 276 16.70 2.12 -13.51
N THR A 277 17.11 0.84 -13.56
CA THR A 277 16.66 -0.08 -14.62
C THR A 277 15.80 -1.23 -14.11
N ILE A 278 15.98 -1.68 -12.88
CA ILE A 278 15.27 -2.83 -12.30
C ILE A 278 14.86 -2.47 -10.87
N PHE A 279 13.60 -2.71 -10.56
CA PHE A 279 13.10 -2.54 -9.19
C PHE A 279 13.15 -3.86 -8.43
N VAL A 280 13.63 -3.83 -7.18
CA VAL A 280 13.79 -5.02 -6.34
C VAL A 280 13.13 -4.80 -4.98
N LEU A 281 12.22 -5.70 -4.59
CA LEU A 281 11.57 -5.63 -3.28
C LEU A 281 11.33 -7.05 -2.72
N PRO A 282 12.29 -7.61 -1.95
CA PRO A 282 12.20 -8.95 -1.40
C PRO A 282 11.42 -8.98 -0.07
N SER A 283 10.23 -8.40 -0.05
CA SER A 283 9.37 -8.26 1.12
C SER A 283 8.84 -9.57 1.66
N GLN A 284 8.57 -9.62 2.96
CA GLN A 284 7.89 -10.72 3.63
C GLN A 284 6.40 -10.81 3.27
N ARG A 285 5.74 -9.68 3.09
CA ARG A 285 4.31 -9.54 2.76
C ARG A 285 3.98 -8.12 2.37
N GLU A 286 3.03 -7.97 1.46
CA GLU A 286 2.44 -6.69 1.07
C GLU A 286 0.90 -6.80 0.99
N GLY A 287 0.21 -5.66 1.10
CA GLY A 287 -1.17 -5.55 0.64
C GLY A 287 -1.20 -5.40 -0.89
N LEU A 288 -0.61 -4.32 -1.35
CA LEU A 288 -0.10 -4.08 -2.70
C LEU A 288 1.14 -3.20 -2.56
N PRO A 289 2.32 -3.60 -3.08
CA PRO A 289 3.53 -2.77 -2.98
C PRO A 289 3.45 -1.60 -3.96
N LYS A 290 2.97 -0.43 -3.47
CA LYS A 290 2.73 0.76 -4.30
C LYS A 290 3.97 1.16 -5.11
N ALA A 291 5.15 1.21 -4.47
CA ALA A 291 6.40 1.54 -5.17
C ALA A 291 6.75 0.57 -6.31
N ALA A 292 6.40 -0.72 -6.17
CA ALA A 292 6.58 -1.70 -7.25
C ALA A 292 5.60 -1.45 -8.41
N ALA A 293 4.34 -1.12 -8.10
CA ALA A 293 3.34 -0.77 -9.12
C ALA A 293 3.70 0.54 -9.85
N GLU A 294 4.23 1.54 -9.14
CA GLU A 294 4.75 2.80 -9.71
C GLU A 294 5.97 2.53 -10.61
N ALA A 295 6.94 1.73 -10.14
CA ALA A 295 8.09 1.32 -10.93
C ALA A 295 7.68 0.58 -12.21
N ALA A 296 6.72 -0.36 -12.10
CA ALA A 296 6.16 -1.06 -13.25
C ALA A 296 5.52 -0.10 -14.24
N SER A 297 4.80 0.92 -13.77
CA SER A 297 4.17 1.94 -14.64
C SER A 297 5.20 2.71 -15.46
N THR A 298 6.43 2.90 -14.95
CA THR A 298 7.53 3.53 -15.72
C THR A 298 8.26 2.57 -16.67
N GLY A 299 7.83 1.32 -16.76
CA GLY A 299 8.46 0.31 -17.62
C GLY A 299 9.69 -0.35 -16.98
N MET A 300 9.80 -0.39 -15.65
CA MET A 300 10.81 -1.21 -14.97
C MET A 300 10.35 -2.66 -14.86
N PRO A 301 11.19 -3.65 -15.18
CA PRO A 301 10.97 -5.01 -14.72
C PRO A 301 11.17 -5.09 -13.20
N LEU A 302 10.46 -6.03 -12.57
CA LEU A 302 10.43 -6.17 -11.13
C LEU A 302 11.11 -7.47 -10.69
N ILE A 303 11.82 -7.45 -9.55
CA ILE A 303 12.19 -8.65 -8.78
C ILE A 303 11.49 -8.53 -7.43
N LEU A 304 10.49 -9.37 -7.19
CA LEU A 304 9.70 -9.35 -5.95
C LEU A 304 9.69 -10.72 -5.30
N SER A 305 9.45 -10.77 -3.98
CA SER A 305 9.17 -12.05 -3.32
C SER A 305 7.87 -12.68 -3.79
N ASP A 306 7.81 -14.00 -3.87
CA ASP A 306 6.59 -14.77 -4.11
C ASP A 306 5.72 -14.83 -2.83
N VAL A 307 5.11 -13.69 -2.51
CA VAL A 307 4.27 -13.48 -1.32
C VAL A 307 3.00 -12.71 -1.68
N PRO A 308 1.97 -12.72 -0.80
CA PRO A 308 0.76 -11.94 -1.00
C PRO A 308 1.04 -10.48 -1.38
N GLY A 309 0.27 -9.96 -2.31
CA GLY A 309 0.38 -8.60 -2.85
C GLY A 309 1.52 -8.41 -3.87
N CYS A 310 2.68 -9.03 -3.66
CA CYS A 310 3.77 -8.98 -4.64
C CYS A 310 3.44 -9.75 -5.93
N ARG A 311 2.81 -10.93 -5.82
CA ARG A 311 2.38 -11.74 -6.96
C ARG A 311 1.46 -11.00 -7.92
N ASP A 312 0.63 -10.09 -7.40
CA ASP A 312 -0.31 -9.33 -8.22
C ASP A 312 0.39 -8.32 -9.13
N CYS A 313 1.63 -7.92 -8.79
CA CYS A 313 2.43 -6.96 -9.55
C CYS A 313 3.27 -7.58 -10.67
N ILE A 314 3.38 -8.90 -10.73
CA ILE A 314 4.25 -9.60 -11.68
C ILE A 314 3.48 -10.74 -12.38
N GLU A 315 3.76 -10.89 -13.67
CA GLU A 315 3.65 -12.17 -14.37
C GLU A 315 5.04 -12.79 -14.41
N ASP A 316 5.24 -13.84 -13.62
CA ASP A 316 6.57 -14.43 -13.41
C ASP A 316 7.24 -14.82 -14.74
N ASN A 317 8.55 -14.54 -14.85
CA ASN A 317 9.34 -14.71 -16.06
C ASN A 317 8.82 -13.99 -17.32
N SER A 318 7.80 -13.15 -17.19
CA SER A 318 7.20 -12.34 -18.26
C SER A 318 7.41 -10.85 -18.04
N SER A 319 6.87 -10.26 -16.96
CA SER A 319 7.01 -8.86 -16.60
C SER A 319 8.04 -8.61 -15.48
N GLY A 320 8.62 -9.68 -14.93
CA GLY A 320 9.60 -9.65 -13.87
C GLY A 320 9.92 -11.06 -13.36
N ILE A 321 10.53 -11.16 -12.19
CA ILE A 321 10.94 -12.44 -11.59
C ILE A 321 10.42 -12.50 -10.14
N LEU A 322 9.71 -13.57 -9.81
CA LEU A 322 9.36 -13.91 -8.43
C LEU A 322 10.47 -14.73 -7.78
N VAL A 323 10.84 -14.37 -6.55
CA VAL A 323 11.87 -15.07 -5.77
C VAL A 323 11.28 -15.55 -4.45
N THR A 324 11.78 -16.66 -3.93
CA THR A 324 11.37 -17.16 -2.63
C THR A 324 11.77 -16.16 -1.53
N TYR A 325 10.82 -15.79 -0.66
CA TYR A 325 11.11 -14.89 0.46
C TYR A 325 12.24 -15.44 1.34
N ASN A 326 13.14 -14.55 1.76
CA ASN A 326 14.31 -14.86 2.58
C ASN A 326 15.28 -15.91 1.97
N ASN A 327 15.23 -16.11 0.65
CA ASN A 327 16.16 -16.95 -0.09
C ASN A 327 17.15 -16.07 -0.88
N ASN A 328 18.32 -15.82 -0.27
CA ASN A 328 19.37 -15.01 -0.88
C ASN A 328 19.94 -15.62 -2.17
N LYS A 329 19.82 -16.95 -2.36
CA LYS A 329 20.27 -17.62 -3.58
C LYS A 329 19.34 -17.28 -4.74
N ASP A 330 18.02 -17.43 -4.57
CA ASP A 330 17.04 -17.10 -5.59
C ASP A 330 17.12 -15.60 -5.98
N LEU A 331 17.25 -14.71 -4.98
CA LEU A 331 17.41 -13.28 -5.21
C LEU A 331 18.69 -12.98 -5.99
N TYR A 332 19.80 -13.65 -5.66
CA TYR A 332 21.05 -13.51 -6.37
C TYR A 332 20.92 -13.96 -7.83
N GLU A 333 20.36 -15.13 -8.08
CA GLU A 333 20.16 -15.69 -9.41
C GLU A 333 19.24 -14.80 -10.27
N ALA A 334 18.17 -14.24 -9.68
CA ALA A 334 17.29 -13.30 -10.37
C ALA A 334 18.02 -12.00 -10.77
N MET A 335 18.82 -11.42 -9.86
CA MET A 335 19.62 -10.22 -10.16
C MET A 335 20.71 -10.52 -11.18
N GLU A 336 21.45 -11.65 -11.04
CA GLU A 336 22.51 -12.07 -11.97
C GLU A 336 21.97 -12.33 -13.38
N ARG A 337 20.74 -12.84 -13.51
CA ARG A 337 20.07 -13.05 -14.79
C ARG A 337 19.93 -11.76 -15.61
N PHE A 338 19.59 -10.65 -14.98
CA PHE A 338 19.53 -9.35 -15.65
C PHE A 338 20.91 -8.79 -15.99
N VAL A 339 21.91 -9.03 -15.13
CA VAL A 339 23.30 -8.62 -15.39
C VAL A 339 23.86 -9.33 -16.61
N ASN A 340 23.60 -10.63 -16.71
CA ASN A 340 24.08 -11.47 -17.83
C ASN A 340 23.27 -11.25 -19.13
N ASN A 341 22.03 -10.76 -19.03
CA ASN A 341 21.12 -10.57 -20.16
C ASN A 341 20.40 -9.23 -20.09
N PRO A 342 21.07 -8.09 -20.32
CA PRO A 342 20.47 -6.76 -20.20
C PRO A 342 19.24 -6.53 -21.10
N ASN A 343 19.13 -7.23 -22.23
CA ASN A 343 17.96 -7.16 -23.12
C ASN A 343 16.64 -7.54 -22.42
N LEU A 344 16.70 -8.35 -21.36
CA LEU A 344 15.53 -8.70 -20.55
C LEU A 344 14.93 -7.46 -19.88
N ILE A 345 15.72 -6.42 -19.58
CA ILE A 345 15.24 -5.18 -18.96
C ILE A 345 14.17 -4.55 -19.84
N THR A 346 14.46 -4.33 -21.13
CA THR A 346 13.49 -3.76 -22.07
C THR A 346 12.32 -4.70 -22.33
N ALA A 347 12.58 -5.99 -22.54
CA ALA A 347 11.54 -6.97 -22.86
C ALA A 347 10.52 -7.16 -21.71
N MET A 348 11.02 -7.35 -20.49
CA MET A 348 10.17 -7.51 -19.33
C MET A 348 9.56 -6.17 -18.87
N GLY A 349 10.31 -5.07 -18.98
CA GLY A 349 9.83 -3.73 -18.65
C GLY A 349 8.62 -3.31 -19.46
N LYS A 350 8.61 -3.60 -20.77
CA LYS A 350 7.44 -3.37 -21.64
C LYS A 350 6.21 -4.14 -21.14
N LYS A 351 6.36 -5.41 -20.77
CA LYS A 351 5.25 -6.21 -20.23
C LYS A 351 4.82 -5.74 -18.85
N SER A 352 5.78 -5.31 -18.01
CA SER A 352 5.52 -4.74 -16.71
C SER A 352 4.61 -3.50 -16.79
N SER A 353 4.91 -2.58 -17.73
CA SER A 353 4.09 -1.38 -17.94
C SER A 353 2.68 -1.69 -18.47
N ILE A 354 2.54 -2.70 -19.34
CA ILE A 354 1.22 -3.14 -19.83
C ILE A 354 0.39 -3.67 -18.65
N LEU A 355 0.97 -4.58 -17.85
CA LEU A 355 0.33 -5.13 -16.66
C LEU A 355 -0.08 -4.03 -15.67
N ALA A 356 0.83 -3.06 -15.43
CA ALA A 356 0.57 -1.94 -14.54
C ALA A 356 -0.60 -1.07 -15.03
N LYS A 357 -0.66 -0.77 -16.32
CA LYS A 357 -1.75 0.00 -16.93
C LYS A 357 -3.10 -0.72 -16.79
N GLU A 358 -3.15 -2.01 -17.02
CA GLU A 358 -4.38 -2.80 -16.94
C GLU A 358 -4.90 -2.97 -15.52
N LYS A 359 -3.99 -3.20 -14.55
CA LYS A 359 -4.38 -3.52 -13.18
C LYS A 359 -4.37 -2.33 -12.24
N PHE A 360 -3.42 -1.39 -12.38
CA PHE A 360 -3.10 -0.39 -11.37
C PHE A 360 -3.34 1.05 -11.83
N SER A 361 -3.67 1.32 -13.10
CA SER A 361 -3.86 2.70 -13.56
C SER A 361 -4.99 3.39 -12.78
N LEU A 362 -4.80 4.68 -12.47
CA LEU A 362 -5.79 5.48 -11.76
C LEU A 362 -7.12 5.50 -12.50
N THR A 363 -7.09 5.49 -13.83
CA THR A 363 -8.29 5.42 -14.67
C THR A 363 -9.04 4.11 -14.43
N THR A 364 -8.38 2.95 -14.59
CA THR A 364 -8.98 1.62 -14.37
C THR A 364 -9.53 1.46 -12.95
N ILE A 365 -8.76 1.92 -11.95
CA ILE A 365 -9.18 1.84 -10.54
C ILE A 365 -10.38 2.75 -10.28
N THR A 366 -10.35 4.00 -10.76
CA THR A 366 -11.48 4.94 -10.60
C THR A 366 -12.77 4.38 -11.17
N GLU A 367 -12.74 3.78 -12.36
CA GLU A 367 -13.92 3.15 -12.98
C GLU A 367 -14.51 2.03 -12.10
N LYS A 368 -13.66 1.20 -11.48
CA LYS A 368 -14.11 0.16 -10.55
C LYS A 368 -14.80 0.76 -9.32
N TYR A 369 -14.24 1.83 -8.75
CA TYR A 369 -14.86 2.52 -7.62
C TYR A 369 -16.17 3.22 -8.00
N LEU A 370 -16.24 3.88 -9.15
CA LEU A 370 -17.48 4.51 -9.64
C LEU A 370 -18.59 3.50 -9.85
N LYS A 371 -18.30 2.29 -10.36
CA LYS A 371 -19.27 1.18 -10.46
C LYS A 371 -19.79 0.68 -9.11
N ILE A 372 -19.02 0.84 -8.03
CA ILE A 372 -19.45 0.48 -6.67
C ILE A 372 -20.36 1.56 -6.10
N ILE A 373 -20.12 2.83 -6.47
CA ILE A 373 -20.85 4.03 -6.01
C ILE A 373 -22.17 4.20 -6.75
N SER A 374 -22.25 3.80 -8.03
CA SER A 374 -23.49 3.83 -8.81
C SER A 374 -24.55 2.86 -8.26
#